data_f4fffb059615dd568a2ed20d83cc34a3
#
_entry.id   f4fffb059615dd568a2ed20d83cc34a3
#
_cell.length_a   1.000
_cell.length_b   1.000
_cell.length_c   1.000
_cell.angle_alpha   90.00
_cell.angle_beta   90.00
_cell.angle_gamma   90.00
#
_symmetry.space_group_name_H-M   'P 1'
#
loop_
_entity.id
_entity.type
_entity.pdbx_description
1 polymer ?
#
loop_
_entity_poly.entity_id
_entity_poly.type
_entity_poly.pdbx_seq_one_letter_code
_entity_poly.pdbx_strand_id
1 'polypeptide(L)'
;MRKFIVGCLLALLLSASLLAQTFTTTPCTGDEGNTNNSWFSGHQERVCELRSTTVPVVDGQVSLSGENGGIEVIGEERRDTALEARVIVQDASREKAESIQREIKIVTTGTIHAEGPRMFGWSHGSWSVNYRLRVPRRVAAQLHTQNGGIELTNVDGVINADTTNGGLTLADLGGDVHARTVNGGLQVKLDGTQWRGNGLFAKSTNGGISVKAPENYSAHLVAETVNGGIEVGFPITIQGKIRNHIDTNIGQGGATLQFETVNGGVSIHPN
;
A
#
# COMPACT_ATOMS: atom_id res chain seq x y z
N MET A 1 28.60 -67.30 -14.68
CA MET A 1 27.20 -66.83 -14.66
C MET A 1 27.12 -65.55 -13.86
N ARG A 2 27.09 -64.38 -14.53
CA ARG A 2 26.95 -63.03 -13.89
C ARG A 2 25.49 -62.61 -14.03
N LYS A 3 24.81 -62.42 -12.91
CA LYS A 3 23.42 -61.90 -12.86
C LYS A 3 23.48 -60.38 -12.85
N PHE A 4 22.94 -59.73 -13.88
CA PHE A 4 22.67 -58.27 -13.90
C PHE A 4 21.34 -58.01 -13.17
N ILE A 5 21.41 -57.17 -12.13
CA ILE A 5 20.23 -56.62 -11.46
C ILE A 5 19.97 -55.27 -12.10
N VAL A 6 18.85 -55.17 -12.83
CA VAL A 6 18.32 -53.91 -13.39
C VAL A 6 17.51 -53.24 -12.30
N GLY A 7 18.06 -52.20 -11.70
CA GLY A 7 17.34 -51.35 -10.77
C GLY A 7 16.43 -50.39 -11.52
N CYS A 8 15.12 -50.56 -11.34
CA CYS A 8 14.11 -49.63 -11.87
C CYS A 8 14.01 -48.41 -10.95
N LEU A 9 14.53 -47.29 -11.39
CA LEU A 9 14.35 -45.96 -10.70
C LEU A 9 12.92 -45.46 -11.00
N LEU A 10 12.04 -45.59 -10.03
CA LEU A 10 10.70 -44.97 -10.08
C LEU A 10 10.84 -43.46 -9.78
N ALA A 11 10.81 -42.64 -10.81
CA ALA A 11 10.72 -41.17 -10.66
C ALA A 11 9.32 -40.84 -10.23
N LEU A 12 9.13 -40.46 -8.96
CA LEU A 12 7.91 -39.82 -8.48
C LEU A 12 7.83 -38.39 -9.06
N LEU A 13 7.03 -38.23 -10.10
CA LEU A 13 6.58 -36.92 -10.54
C LEU A 13 5.58 -36.40 -9.49
N LEU A 14 6.05 -35.52 -8.58
CA LEU A 14 5.15 -34.66 -7.80
C LEU A 14 4.50 -33.67 -8.78
N SER A 15 3.30 -33.99 -9.24
CA SER A 15 2.43 -33.01 -9.88
C SER A 15 1.96 -32.02 -8.81
N ALA A 16 2.59 -30.85 -8.74
CA ALA A 16 2.05 -29.70 -8.02
C ALA A 16 0.73 -29.35 -8.72
N SER A 17 -0.40 -29.77 -8.15
CA SER A 17 -1.72 -29.30 -8.54
C SER A 17 -1.75 -27.80 -8.27
N LEU A 18 -1.70 -26.98 -9.33
CA LEU A 18 -2.09 -25.57 -9.26
C LEU A 18 -3.58 -25.56 -8.84
N LEU A 19 -3.82 -25.41 -7.54
CA LEU A 19 -5.17 -25.13 -7.05
C LEU A 19 -5.54 -23.75 -7.63
N ALA A 20 -6.44 -23.77 -8.62
CA ALA A 20 -7.02 -22.54 -9.13
C ALA A 20 -7.66 -21.80 -7.96
N GLN A 21 -7.14 -20.61 -7.65
CA GLN A 21 -7.61 -19.82 -6.54
C GLN A 21 -9.03 -19.37 -6.82
N THR A 22 -9.98 -19.78 -5.99
CA THR A 22 -11.40 -19.43 -6.14
C THR A 22 -11.65 -18.10 -5.45
N PHE A 23 -12.24 -17.16 -6.18
CA PHE A 23 -12.75 -15.91 -5.62
C PHE A 23 -14.23 -16.06 -5.28
N THR A 24 -14.62 -15.57 -4.12
CA THR A 24 -16.02 -15.28 -3.83
C THR A 24 -16.33 -13.89 -4.38
N THR A 25 -17.34 -13.79 -5.24
CA THR A 25 -17.73 -12.52 -5.87
C THR A 25 -19.09 -12.08 -5.33
N THR A 26 -19.17 -10.83 -4.89
CA THR A 26 -20.40 -10.20 -4.41
C THR A 26 -20.55 -8.81 -5.02
N PRO A 27 -21.78 -8.33 -5.28
CA PRO A 27 -21.99 -6.94 -5.66
C PRO A 27 -21.52 -6.00 -4.56
N CYS A 28 -21.03 -4.80 -4.93
CA CYS A 28 -20.72 -3.78 -3.93
C CYS A 28 -22.01 -3.27 -3.28
N THR A 29 -22.07 -3.28 -1.95
CA THR A 29 -23.18 -2.69 -1.20
C THR A 29 -22.94 -1.19 -1.02
N GLY A 30 -23.94 -0.35 -1.34
CA GLY A 30 -23.96 1.09 -1.04
C GLY A 30 -23.37 2.03 -2.09
N ASP A 31 -22.93 1.53 -3.24
CA ASP A 31 -22.32 2.35 -4.32
C ASP A 31 -23.13 2.33 -5.62
N GLU A 32 -24.34 1.80 -5.57
CA GLU A 32 -25.25 1.80 -6.72
C GLU A 32 -25.84 3.21 -6.88
N GLY A 33 -25.37 3.92 -7.87
CA GLY A 33 -26.11 5.05 -8.44
C GLY A 33 -25.69 6.44 -8.06
N ASN A 34 -24.50 6.72 -7.58
CA ASN A 34 -24.02 8.09 -7.62
C ASN A 34 -23.52 8.43 -9.04
N THR A 35 -24.45 8.47 -9.98
CA THR A 35 -24.29 9.20 -11.22
C THR A 35 -24.18 10.66 -10.82
N ASN A 36 -22.97 11.19 -10.73
CA ASN A 36 -22.79 12.63 -10.68
C ASN A 36 -23.44 13.20 -11.94
N ASN A 37 -24.68 13.67 -11.81
CA ASN A 37 -25.38 14.47 -12.80
C ASN A 37 -24.67 15.81 -12.97
N SER A 38 -23.42 15.78 -13.41
CA SER A 38 -22.77 16.95 -13.95
C SER A 38 -23.31 17.14 -15.37
N TRP A 39 -23.97 18.23 -15.61
CA TRP A 39 -24.51 18.63 -16.91
C TRP A 39 -23.52 18.52 -18.08
N PHE A 40 -22.22 18.41 -17.80
CA PHE A 40 -21.13 18.33 -18.77
C PHE A 40 -20.47 16.96 -18.92
N SER A 41 -20.75 16.01 -18.05
CA SER A 41 -20.26 14.63 -18.17
C SER A 41 -21.43 13.77 -18.67
N GLY A 42 -21.29 13.22 -19.88
CA GLY A 42 -22.26 12.27 -20.42
C GLY A 42 -22.60 11.17 -19.42
N HIS A 43 -23.78 10.58 -19.53
CA HIS A 43 -24.21 9.45 -18.70
C HIS A 43 -23.13 8.36 -18.74
N GLN A 44 -22.46 8.12 -17.60
CA GLN A 44 -21.56 6.98 -17.42
C GLN A 44 -22.22 6.00 -16.46
N GLU A 45 -22.39 4.78 -16.93
CA GLU A 45 -22.83 3.66 -16.10
C GLU A 45 -21.66 3.11 -15.31
N ARG A 46 -21.88 2.85 -14.03
CA ARG A 46 -20.88 2.28 -13.12
C ARG A 46 -21.31 0.90 -12.67
N VAL A 47 -20.42 -0.07 -12.80
CA VAL A 47 -20.57 -1.41 -12.23
C VAL A 47 -19.46 -1.65 -11.21
N CYS A 48 -19.79 -2.35 -10.14
CA CYS A 48 -18.85 -2.65 -9.06
C CYS A 48 -19.08 -4.06 -8.52
N GLU A 49 -17.99 -4.79 -8.30
CA GLU A 49 -18.02 -6.07 -7.60
C GLU A 49 -16.83 -6.19 -6.64
N LEU A 50 -17.05 -6.90 -5.56
CA LEU A 50 -16.04 -7.28 -4.58
C LEU A 50 -15.63 -8.73 -4.82
N ARG A 51 -14.36 -8.96 -5.06
CA ARG A 51 -13.75 -10.29 -5.22
C ARG A 51 -12.89 -10.59 -4.01
N SER A 52 -13.24 -11.61 -3.24
CA SER A 52 -12.55 -11.96 -2.00
C SER A 52 -11.94 -13.34 -2.09
N THR A 53 -10.73 -13.48 -1.57
CA THR A 53 -10.03 -14.76 -1.45
C THR A 53 -9.02 -14.73 -0.32
N THR A 54 -8.44 -15.88 -0.01
CA THR A 54 -7.32 -16.00 0.92
C THR A 54 -6.08 -16.44 0.16
N VAL A 55 -4.98 -15.74 0.36
CA VAL A 55 -3.68 -15.99 -0.27
C VAL A 55 -2.68 -16.43 0.81
N PRO A 56 -1.92 -17.51 0.62
CA PRO A 56 -0.85 -17.85 1.55
C PRO A 56 0.23 -16.76 1.54
N VAL A 57 0.82 -16.51 2.71
CA VAL A 57 2.04 -15.70 2.80
C VAL A 57 3.22 -16.58 2.41
N VAL A 58 3.91 -16.24 1.33
CA VAL A 58 5.08 -16.97 0.85
C VAL A 58 6.34 -16.26 1.34
N ASP A 59 7.28 -16.99 1.91
CA ASP A 59 8.55 -16.48 2.45
C ASP A 59 8.39 -15.29 3.43
N GLY A 60 7.27 -15.22 4.13
CA GLY A 60 6.97 -14.12 5.05
C GLY A 60 6.73 -12.77 4.38
N GLN A 61 6.39 -12.75 3.08
CA GLN A 61 6.25 -11.55 2.30
C GLN A 61 4.89 -11.47 1.59
N VAL A 62 4.38 -10.24 1.46
CA VAL A 62 3.22 -9.89 0.62
C VAL A 62 3.65 -8.80 -0.35
N SER A 63 3.38 -8.99 -1.64
CA SER A 63 3.67 -8.01 -2.70
C SER A 63 2.40 -7.67 -3.46
N LEU A 64 2.14 -6.37 -3.67
CA LEU A 64 1.00 -5.89 -4.44
C LEU A 64 1.37 -4.70 -5.33
N SER A 65 0.93 -4.73 -6.58
CA SER A 65 1.10 -3.65 -7.55
C SER A 65 -0.25 -3.25 -8.15
N GLY A 66 -0.66 -1.98 -7.94
CA GLY A 66 -1.85 -1.37 -8.51
C GLY A 66 -1.51 -0.35 -9.59
N GLU A 67 -2.35 -0.22 -10.62
CA GLU A 67 -2.25 0.88 -11.58
C GLU A 67 -3.20 2.02 -11.18
N ASN A 68 -4.47 1.69 -11.01
CA ASN A 68 -5.53 2.64 -10.65
C ASN A 68 -6.32 2.09 -9.47
N GLY A 69 -6.30 2.80 -8.35
CA GLY A 69 -6.99 2.44 -7.13
C GLY A 69 -6.06 2.42 -5.91
N GLY A 70 -6.66 2.50 -4.73
CA GLY A 70 -5.96 2.52 -3.46
C GLY A 70 -5.61 1.13 -2.95
N ILE A 71 -4.66 1.09 -2.04
CA ILE A 71 -4.22 -0.11 -1.32
C ILE A 71 -4.35 0.16 0.18
N GLU A 72 -5.11 -0.67 0.85
CA GLU A 72 -5.23 -0.67 2.31
C GLU A 72 -4.67 -1.98 2.86
N VAL A 73 -3.75 -1.89 3.81
CA VAL A 73 -3.13 -3.07 4.45
C VAL A 73 -3.26 -2.97 5.95
N ILE A 74 -3.85 -3.98 6.56
CA ILE A 74 -4.11 -4.05 8.00
C ILE A 74 -3.45 -5.29 8.57
N GLY A 75 -2.55 -5.09 9.54
CA GLY A 75 -1.92 -6.18 10.29
C GLY A 75 -2.85 -6.75 11.36
N GLU A 76 -3.06 -8.06 11.34
CA GLU A 76 -3.92 -8.79 12.27
C GLU A 76 -3.23 -10.04 12.81
N GLU A 77 -3.81 -10.66 13.85
CA GLU A 77 -3.37 -11.97 14.36
C GLU A 77 -3.84 -13.10 13.43
N ARG A 78 -3.13 -13.27 12.31
CA ARG A 78 -3.42 -14.29 11.29
C ARG A 78 -2.14 -14.86 10.69
N ARG A 79 -2.26 -15.94 9.89
CA ARG A 79 -1.12 -16.62 9.24
C ARG A 79 -1.12 -16.53 7.71
N ASP A 80 -2.20 -16.03 7.14
CA ASP A 80 -2.46 -15.88 5.72
C ASP A 80 -2.82 -14.43 5.37
N THR A 81 -3.06 -14.13 4.12
CA THR A 81 -3.55 -12.83 3.66
C THR A 81 -5.00 -12.97 3.21
N ALA A 82 -5.94 -12.28 3.86
CA ALA A 82 -7.26 -12.09 3.26
C ALA A 82 -7.18 -10.93 2.27
N LEU A 83 -7.50 -11.19 1.04
CA LEU A 83 -7.54 -10.23 -0.05
C LEU A 83 -8.98 -9.93 -0.43
N GLU A 84 -9.30 -8.65 -0.45
CA GLU A 84 -10.52 -8.09 -1.02
C GLU A 84 -10.12 -7.14 -2.15
N ALA A 85 -10.56 -7.43 -3.37
CA ALA A 85 -10.33 -6.60 -4.54
C ALA A 85 -11.67 -6.03 -5.01
N ARG A 86 -11.85 -4.73 -4.88
CA ARG A 86 -13.03 -3.99 -5.32
C ARG A 86 -12.81 -3.52 -6.75
N VAL A 87 -13.41 -4.21 -7.70
CA VAL A 87 -13.33 -3.93 -9.13
C VAL A 87 -14.43 -2.94 -9.51
N ILE A 88 -14.05 -1.78 -10.02
CA ILE A 88 -14.95 -0.71 -10.44
C ILE A 88 -14.72 -0.46 -11.92
N VAL A 89 -15.79 -0.45 -12.71
CA VAL A 89 -15.75 -0.13 -14.14
C VAL A 89 -16.79 0.95 -14.44
N GLN A 90 -16.41 1.92 -15.23
CA GLN A 90 -17.29 2.97 -15.75
C GLN A 90 -17.25 2.94 -17.28
N ASP A 91 -18.40 3.00 -17.93
CA ASP A 91 -18.52 3.12 -19.39
C ASP A 91 -19.82 3.84 -19.77
N ALA A 92 -19.98 4.20 -21.04
CA ALA A 92 -21.18 4.83 -21.57
C ALA A 92 -22.44 3.95 -21.51
N SER A 93 -22.27 2.61 -21.43
CA SER A 93 -23.38 1.68 -21.25
C SER A 93 -23.04 0.60 -20.22
N ARG A 94 -24.06 0.12 -19.53
CA ARG A 94 -23.94 -0.92 -18.51
C ARG A 94 -23.44 -2.25 -19.11
N GLU A 95 -23.92 -2.63 -20.29
CA GLU A 95 -23.49 -3.86 -20.94
C GLU A 95 -21.99 -3.85 -21.25
N LYS A 96 -21.45 -2.71 -21.70
CA LYS A 96 -20.00 -2.55 -21.93
C LYS A 96 -19.22 -2.60 -20.63
N ALA A 97 -19.67 -1.88 -19.61
CA ALA A 97 -19.04 -1.90 -18.30
C ALA A 97 -18.99 -3.33 -17.72
N GLU A 98 -20.07 -4.10 -17.80
CA GLU A 98 -20.13 -5.49 -17.37
C GLU A 98 -19.23 -6.40 -18.23
N SER A 99 -19.11 -6.12 -19.54
CA SER A 99 -18.19 -6.87 -20.42
C SER A 99 -16.74 -6.66 -19.99
N ILE A 100 -16.32 -5.41 -19.77
CA ILE A 100 -14.99 -5.05 -19.29
C ILE A 100 -14.73 -5.71 -17.93
N GLN A 101 -15.70 -5.66 -17.00
CA GLN A 101 -15.57 -6.23 -15.67
C GLN A 101 -15.28 -7.74 -15.70
N ARG A 102 -15.89 -8.49 -16.64
CA ARG A 102 -15.62 -9.93 -16.83
C ARG A 102 -14.23 -10.23 -17.37
N GLU A 103 -13.60 -9.29 -18.07
CA GLU A 103 -12.24 -9.44 -18.61
C GLU A 103 -11.17 -9.17 -17.56
N ILE A 104 -11.50 -8.41 -16.51
CA ILE A 104 -10.55 -8.09 -15.45
C ILE A 104 -10.28 -9.35 -14.61
N LYS A 105 -9.00 -9.67 -14.43
CA LYS A 105 -8.54 -10.79 -13.60
C LYS A 105 -7.67 -10.29 -12.47
N ILE A 106 -7.85 -10.84 -11.28
CA ILE A 106 -6.96 -10.61 -10.15
C ILE A 106 -5.97 -11.78 -10.08
N VAL A 107 -4.71 -11.47 -10.30
CA VAL A 107 -3.60 -12.42 -10.20
C VAL A 107 -3.07 -12.39 -8.78
N THR A 108 -2.88 -13.55 -8.17
CA THR A 108 -2.45 -13.71 -6.77
C THR A 108 -1.19 -14.55 -6.61
N THR A 109 -0.62 -15.02 -7.70
CA THR A 109 0.66 -15.73 -7.72
C THR A 109 1.81 -14.73 -7.86
N GLY A 110 2.73 -14.74 -6.89
CA GLY A 110 3.80 -13.74 -6.81
C GLY A 110 3.29 -12.38 -6.37
N THR A 111 3.50 -11.34 -7.17
CA THR A 111 2.95 -10.01 -6.90
C THR A 111 1.47 -9.96 -7.23
N ILE A 112 0.64 -9.61 -6.26
CA ILE A 112 -0.80 -9.42 -6.45
C ILE A 112 -1.01 -8.22 -7.38
N HIS A 113 -1.80 -8.39 -8.46
CA HIS A 113 -2.14 -7.31 -9.39
C HIS A 113 -3.42 -7.62 -10.15
N ALA A 114 -3.95 -6.64 -10.87
CA ALA A 114 -5.07 -6.83 -11.78
C ALA A 114 -4.56 -6.81 -13.22
N GLU A 115 -5.11 -7.71 -14.03
CA GLU A 115 -4.99 -7.70 -15.48
C GLU A 115 -6.35 -7.38 -16.10
N GLY A 116 -6.38 -6.53 -17.12
CA GLY A 116 -7.62 -6.15 -17.79
C GLY A 116 -7.36 -5.48 -19.13
N PRO A 117 -8.43 -5.14 -19.86
CA PRO A 117 -8.29 -4.53 -21.18
C PRO A 117 -7.64 -3.15 -21.05
N ARG A 118 -6.75 -2.85 -22.02
CA ARG A 118 -6.18 -1.51 -22.14
C ARG A 118 -7.20 -0.56 -22.72
N MET A 119 -7.51 0.50 -21.99
CA MET A 119 -8.43 1.54 -22.44
C MET A 119 -7.63 2.59 -23.21
N PHE A 120 -7.77 2.62 -24.55
CA PHE A 120 -7.04 3.56 -25.41
C PHE A 120 -8.00 4.56 -26.10
N GLY A 121 -7.51 5.79 -26.24
CA GLY A 121 -8.10 6.81 -27.10
C GLY A 121 -9.43 7.36 -26.59
N TRP A 122 -10.39 7.54 -27.50
CA TRP A 122 -11.70 8.12 -27.26
C TRP A 122 -12.71 7.16 -26.57
N SER A 123 -12.25 6.01 -26.06
CA SER A 123 -13.12 5.16 -25.26
C SER A 123 -13.50 5.89 -23.98
N HIS A 124 -14.79 6.04 -23.73
CA HIS A 124 -15.31 6.72 -22.53
C HIS A 124 -15.25 5.82 -21.28
N GLY A 125 -14.68 4.61 -21.40
CA GLY A 125 -14.60 3.65 -20.33
C GLY A 125 -13.32 3.76 -19.50
N SER A 126 -13.41 3.41 -18.22
CA SER A 126 -12.28 3.28 -17.30
C SER A 126 -12.53 2.17 -16.31
N TRP A 127 -11.45 1.58 -15.77
CA TRP A 127 -11.56 0.66 -14.66
C TRP A 127 -10.47 0.90 -13.61
N SER A 128 -10.78 0.51 -12.40
CA SER A 128 -9.87 0.59 -11.26
C SER A 128 -10.12 -0.57 -10.29
N VAL A 129 -9.09 -0.93 -9.52
CA VAL A 129 -9.21 -1.93 -8.47
C VAL A 129 -8.64 -1.36 -7.18
N ASN A 130 -9.50 -1.26 -6.17
CA ASN A 130 -9.06 -0.94 -4.81
C ASN A 130 -8.83 -2.25 -4.05
N TYR A 131 -7.70 -2.34 -3.39
CA TYR A 131 -7.32 -3.54 -2.65
C TYR A 131 -7.39 -3.28 -1.15
N ARG A 132 -7.96 -4.24 -0.42
CA ARG A 132 -7.85 -4.32 1.02
C ARG A 132 -7.22 -5.67 1.38
N LEU A 133 -6.09 -5.63 2.07
CA LEU A 133 -5.38 -6.79 2.56
C LEU A 133 -5.40 -6.81 4.08
N ARG A 134 -5.84 -7.93 4.67
CA ARG A 134 -5.57 -8.22 6.06
C ARG A 134 -4.47 -9.24 6.11
N VAL A 135 -3.35 -8.87 6.71
CA VAL A 135 -2.10 -9.63 6.69
C VAL A 135 -1.65 -10.01 8.10
N PRO A 136 -0.75 -10.98 8.27
CA PRO A 136 -0.10 -11.16 9.55
C PRO A 136 0.57 -9.86 10.02
N ARG A 137 0.45 -9.56 11.31
CA ARG A 137 1.07 -8.36 11.88
C ARG A 137 2.58 -8.30 11.60
N ARG A 138 3.26 -9.45 11.61
CA ARG A 138 4.68 -9.56 11.26
C ARG A 138 4.83 -10.11 9.86
N VAL A 139 5.02 -9.23 8.88
CA VAL A 139 5.16 -9.58 7.47
C VAL A 139 6.00 -8.53 6.74
N ALA A 140 6.81 -8.95 5.79
CA ALA A 140 7.41 -8.03 4.84
C ALA A 140 6.36 -7.60 3.80
N ALA A 141 6.30 -6.32 3.45
CA ALA A 141 5.32 -5.79 2.51
C ALA A 141 5.99 -4.97 1.41
N GLN A 142 5.70 -5.29 0.15
CA GLN A 142 6.11 -4.50 -1.01
C GLN A 142 4.85 -4.02 -1.74
N LEU A 143 4.57 -2.74 -1.64
CA LEU A 143 3.34 -2.12 -2.12
C LEU A 143 3.66 -1.02 -3.10
N HIS A 144 3.05 -1.10 -4.26
CA HIS A 144 3.19 -0.07 -5.29
C HIS A 144 1.83 0.26 -5.88
N THR A 145 1.55 1.55 -6.11
CA THR A 145 0.43 1.99 -6.94
C THR A 145 0.80 3.20 -7.77
N GLN A 146 0.26 3.30 -8.98
CA GLN A 146 0.51 4.46 -9.82
C GLN A 146 -0.46 5.60 -9.49
N ASN A 147 -1.75 5.31 -9.42
CA ASN A 147 -2.81 6.29 -9.18
C ASN A 147 -3.72 5.82 -8.04
N GLY A 148 -3.32 6.14 -6.82
CA GLY A 148 -4.07 5.79 -5.63
C GLY A 148 -3.23 5.98 -4.37
N GLY A 149 -3.88 6.10 -3.24
CA GLY A 149 -3.21 6.14 -1.94
C GLY A 149 -2.86 4.76 -1.43
N ILE A 150 -1.89 4.71 -0.52
CA ILE A 150 -1.58 3.50 0.25
C ILE A 150 -1.79 3.81 1.73
N GLU A 151 -2.57 2.96 2.39
CA GLU A 151 -2.78 3.01 3.83
C GLU A 151 -2.26 1.73 4.47
N LEU A 152 -1.35 1.87 5.44
CA LEU A 152 -0.84 0.76 6.23
C LEU A 152 -1.11 1.00 7.70
N THR A 153 -1.66 -0.02 8.36
CA THR A 153 -1.96 0.03 9.78
C THR A 153 -1.51 -1.25 10.46
N ASN A 154 -0.81 -1.11 11.60
CA ASN A 154 -0.50 -2.21 12.52
C ASN A 154 0.36 -3.33 11.91
N VAL A 155 1.36 -2.99 11.10
CA VAL A 155 2.28 -3.94 10.46
C VAL A 155 3.71 -3.72 10.96
N ASP A 156 4.39 -4.81 11.32
CA ASP A 156 5.80 -4.84 11.72
C ASP A 156 6.60 -5.67 10.71
N GLY A 157 7.63 -5.09 10.08
CA GLY A 157 8.47 -5.83 9.14
C GLY A 157 9.33 -4.96 8.25
N VAL A 158 9.83 -5.53 7.16
CA VAL A 158 10.47 -4.76 6.09
C VAL A 158 9.37 -4.30 5.14
N ILE A 159 9.09 -3.00 5.13
CA ILE A 159 7.97 -2.41 4.40
C ILE A 159 8.50 -1.43 3.36
N ASN A 160 8.13 -1.64 2.11
CA ASN A 160 8.34 -0.68 1.02
C ASN A 160 6.97 -0.29 0.45
N ALA A 161 6.63 0.99 0.52
CA ALA A 161 5.35 1.52 0.05
C ALA A 161 5.60 2.72 -0.88
N ASP A 162 5.32 2.55 -2.16
CA ASP A 162 5.59 3.55 -3.18
C ASP A 162 4.32 3.90 -3.96
N THR A 163 4.01 5.20 -4.09
CA THR A 163 2.95 5.68 -4.98
C THR A 163 3.42 6.82 -5.86
N THR A 164 2.88 6.92 -7.08
CA THR A 164 3.18 8.07 -7.93
C THR A 164 2.20 9.21 -7.71
N ASN A 165 0.91 8.93 -7.76
CA ASN A 165 -0.15 9.93 -7.60
C ASN A 165 -1.11 9.47 -6.50
N GLY A 166 -0.80 9.85 -5.27
CA GLY A 166 -1.60 9.52 -4.11
C GLY A 166 -0.86 9.77 -2.81
N GLY A 167 -1.59 9.88 -1.73
CA GLY A 167 -1.02 10.02 -0.39
C GLY A 167 -0.66 8.68 0.22
N LEU A 168 0.18 8.73 1.24
CA LEU A 168 0.51 7.60 2.10
C LEU A 168 0.03 7.88 3.53
N THR A 169 -0.66 6.92 4.11
CA THR A 169 -1.06 6.96 5.52
C THR A 169 -0.44 5.75 6.24
N LEU A 170 0.39 6.04 7.21
CA LEU A 170 1.17 5.06 7.97
C LEU A 170 0.78 5.17 9.44
N ALA A 171 0.19 4.13 10.01
CA ALA A 171 -0.23 4.12 11.39
C ALA A 171 0.26 2.87 12.13
N ASP A 172 0.83 3.07 13.32
CA ASP A 172 1.18 1.99 14.25
C ASP A 172 2.08 0.91 13.61
N LEU A 173 3.09 1.37 12.83
CA LEU A 173 4.04 0.51 12.15
C LEU A 173 5.29 0.25 12.99
N GLY A 174 6.06 -0.76 12.60
CA GLY A 174 7.37 -1.08 13.12
C GLY A 174 8.25 -1.78 12.09
N GLY A 175 9.53 -1.99 12.42
CA GLY A 175 10.49 -2.65 11.56
C GLY A 175 11.38 -1.70 10.79
N ASP A 176 11.59 -1.96 9.50
CA ASP A 176 12.36 -1.15 8.56
C ASP A 176 11.41 -0.65 7.46
N VAL A 177 11.01 0.62 7.56
CA VAL A 177 9.92 1.17 6.73
C VAL A 177 10.43 2.22 5.78
N HIS A 178 10.19 2.02 4.48
CA HIS A 178 10.46 2.97 3.42
C HIS A 178 9.16 3.32 2.71
N ALA A 179 8.78 4.59 2.77
CA ALA A 179 7.54 5.10 2.19
C ALA A 179 7.81 6.29 1.27
N ARG A 180 7.37 6.21 0.02
CA ARG A 180 7.65 7.27 -0.98
C ARG A 180 6.42 7.62 -1.78
N THR A 181 6.24 8.91 -2.01
CA THR A 181 5.25 9.42 -2.97
C THR A 181 5.86 10.50 -3.86
N VAL A 182 5.41 10.56 -5.11
CA VAL A 182 5.79 11.66 -6.00
C VAL A 182 4.83 12.82 -5.86
N ASN A 183 3.54 12.58 -6.01
CA ASN A 183 2.49 13.60 -5.94
C ASN A 183 1.46 13.22 -4.88
N GLY A 184 1.71 13.66 -3.66
CA GLY A 184 0.83 13.40 -2.53
C GLY A 184 1.51 13.68 -1.21
N GLY A 185 0.73 13.83 -0.15
CA GLY A 185 1.24 14.00 1.21
C GLY A 185 1.45 12.66 1.90
N LEU A 186 2.27 12.70 2.97
CA LEU A 186 2.39 11.60 3.91
C LEU A 186 1.78 11.98 5.26
N GLN A 187 1.04 11.04 5.83
CA GLN A 187 0.55 11.12 7.19
C GLN A 187 1.13 9.94 7.97
N VAL A 188 1.81 10.25 9.05
CA VAL A 188 2.44 9.23 9.92
C VAL A 188 1.88 9.38 11.32
N LYS A 189 1.35 8.29 11.86
CA LYS A 189 0.92 8.20 13.24
C LYS A 189 1.77 7.16 13.95
N LEU A 190 2.57 7.63 14.90
CA LEU A 190 3.44 6.80 15.73
C LEU A 190 2.70 6.34 16.98
N ASP A 191 3.04 5.18 17.46
CA ASP A 191 2.48 4.49 18.62
C ASP A 191 3.57 4.17 19.66
N GLY A 192 3.18 3.96 20.91
CA GLY A 192 4.09 3.63 22.00
C GLY A 192 4.99 4.79 22.42
N THR A 193 6.19 4.49 22.88
CA THR A 193 7.15 5.48 23.39
C THR A 193 8.43 5.57 22.54
N GLN A 194 8.61 4.63 21.60
CA GLN A 194 9.75 4.58 20.70
C GLN A 194 9.43 3.71 19.48
N TRP A 195 10.20 3.87 18.41
CA TRP A 195 10.08 3.03 17.23
C TRP A 195 10.49 1.58 17.51
N ARG A 196 9.71 0.63 17.01
CA ARG A 196 10.00 -0.80 17.11
C ARG A 196 10.72 -1.28 15.85
N GLY A 197 12.04 -1.32 15.87
CA GLY A 197 12.85 -1.82 14.75
C GLY A 197 13.91 -0.85 14.28
N ASN A 198 14.27 -0.92 12.98
CA ASN A 198 15.44 -0.19 12.46
C ASN A 198 15.17 1.31 12.25
N GLY A 199 14.00 1.66 11.78
CA GLY A 199 13.61 3.04 11.52
C GLY A 199 12.55 3.22 10.46
N LEU A 200 12.24 4.50 10.20
CA LEU A 200 11.30 4.94 9.18
C LEU A 200 11.95 5.96 8.27
N PHE A 201 11.93 5.73 6.98
CA PHE A 201 12.24 6.70 5.94
C PHE A 201 10.97 7.05 5.15
N ALA A 202 10.54 8.30 5.19
CA ALA A 202 9.35 8.77 4.50
C ALA A 202 9.69 9.98 3.60
N LYS A 203 9.36 9.85 2.31
CA LYS A 203 9.72 10.88 1.31
C LYS A 203 8.56 11.26 0.42
N SER A 204 8.35 12.58 0.24
CA SER A 204 7.46 13.15 -0.76
C SER A 204 8.23 14.04 -1.73
N THR A 205 7.84 14.05 -3.01
CA THR A 205 8.38 15.06 -3.94
C THR A 205 7.49 16.30 -3.95
N ASN A 206 6.18 16.12 -4.11
CA ASN A 206 5.21 17.21 -4.15
C ASN A 206 4.09 16.93 -3.13
N GLY A 207 4.31 17.39 -1.91
CA GLY A 207 3.37 17.24 -0.81
C GLY A 207 4.05 17.38 0.55
N GLY A 208 3.28 17.71 1.56
CA GLY A 208 3.76 17.80 2.94
C GLY A 208 3.81 16.46 3.65
N ILE A 209 4.59 16.40 4.72
CA ILE A 209 4.67 15.27 5.63
C ILE A 209 4.17 15.73 7.00
N SER A 210 3.15 15.04 7.51
CA SER A 210 2.59 15.29 8.83
C SER A 210 2.80 14.07 9.73
N VAL A 211 3.44 14.28 10.86
CA VAL A 211 3.76 13.23 11.82
C VAL A 211 3.11 13.55 13.16
N LYS A 212 2.41 12.57 13.70
CA LYS A 212 1.85 12.61 15.05
C LYS A 212 2.46 11.52 15.91
N ALA A 213 2.89 11.86 17.11
CA ALA A 213 3.50 10.95 18.07
C ALA A 213 3.04 11.23 19.51
N PRO A 214 3.04 10.25 20.41
CA PRO A 214 2.83 10.50 21.83
C PRO A 214 3.81 11.53 22.41
N GLU A 215 3.38 12.33 23.39
CA GLU A 215 4.22 13.38 24.00
C GLU A 215 5.56 12.87 24.56
N ASN A 216 5.59 11.63 25.06
CA ASN A 216 6.77 10.99 25.63
C ASN A 216 7.56 10.15 24.62
N TYR A 217 7.35 10.37 23.31
CA TYR A 217 8.02 9.61 22.27
C TYR A 217 9.53 9.93 22.22
N SER A 218 10.33 8.90 21.98
CA SER A 218 11.78 8.99 21.86
C SER A 218 12.26 8.45 20.52
N ALA A 219 13.03 9.26 19.77
CA ALA A 219 13.60 8.89 18.49
C ALA A 219 14.75 9.82 18.11
N HIS A 220 15.60 9.38 17.19
CA HIS A 220 16.51 10.25 16.44
C HIS A 220 15.73 10.79 15.22
N LEU A 221 15.47 12.09 15.20
CA LEU A 221 14.66 12.76 14.19
C LEU A 221 15.54 13.45 13.15
N VAL A 222 15.34 13.10 11.89
CA VAL A 222 15.92 13.79 10.75
C VAL A 222 14.78 14.31 9.87
N ALA A 223 14.72 15.62 9.64
CA ALA A 223 13.70 16.22 8.78
C ALA A 223 14.36 17.18 7.79
N GLU A 224 13.98 17.06 6.52
CA GLU A 224 14.54 17.87 5.42
C GLU A 224 13.46 18.33 4.44
N THR A 225 13.57 19.59 4.00
CA THR A 225 12.74 20.13 2.92
C THR A 225 13.58 21.03 2.02
N VAL A 226 13.28 21.04 0.73
CA VAL A 226 13.91 22.00 -0.21
C VAL A 226 13.10 23.30 -0.26
N ASN A 227 11.81 23.18 -0.52
CA ASN A 227 10.88 24.30 -0.66
C ASN A 227 9.73 24.14 0.33
N GLY A 228 9.96 24.59 1.57
CA GLY A 228 8.97 24.50 2.63
C GLY A 228 9.53 24.86 3.99
N GLY A 229 8.75 24.63 5.02
CA GLY A 229 9.16 24.80 6.43
C GLY A 229 9.17 23.48 7.19
N ILE A 230 9.91 23.46 8.28
CA ILE A 230 9.89 22.37 9.25
C ILE A 230 9.35 22.90 10.56
N GLU A 231 8.34 22.24 11.10
CA GLU A 231 7.72 22.56 12.38
C GLU A 231 7.80 21.35 13.30
N VAL A 232 8.34 21.54 14.51
CA VAL A 232 8.46 20.48 15.52
C VAL A 232 7.82 20.97 16.81
N GLY A 233 6.74 20.32 17.21
CA GLY A 233 6.00 20.61 18.44
C GLY A 233 6.56 19.94 19.70
N PHE A 234 7.66 19.20 19.58
CA PHE A 234 8.36 18.60 20.73
C PHE A 234 9.45 19.52 21.27
N PRO A 235 9.77 19.46 22.58
CA PRO A 235 10.94 20.10 23.13
C PRO A 235 12.22 19.55 22.48
N ILE A 236 12.93 20.39 21.74
CA ILE A 236 14.20 20.04 21.07
C ILE A 236 15.27 21.10 21.40
N THR A 237 16.53 20.65 21.44
CA THR A 237 17.67 21.56 21.55
C THR A 237 18.42 21.57 20.23
N ILE A 238 18.48 22.74 19.60
CA ILE A 238 19.18 22.92 18.33
C ILE A 238 20.28 23.96 18.49
N GLN A 239 21.48 23.61 18.02
CA GLN A 239 22.59 24.56 17.91
C GLN A 239 22.61 25.11 16.47
N GLY A 240 22.23 26.40 16.29
CA GLY A 240 22.25 27.08 15.01
C GLY A 240 20.86 27.53 14.55
N LYS A 241 20.74 27.85 13.25
CA LYS A 241 19.47 28.27 12.63
C LYS A 241 18.75 27.08 12.01
N ILE A 242 17.50 26.84 12.42
CA ILE A 242 16.58 25.97 11.68
C ILE A 242 16.23 26.67 10.38
N ARG A 243 16.54 26.03 9.26
CA ARG A 243 16.07 26.46 7.94
C ARG A 243 15.22 25.35 7.35
N ASN A 244 15.88 24.44 6.65
CA ASN A 244 15.27 23.38 5.86
C ASN A 244 15.82 21.99 6.22
N HIS A 245 16.58 21.88 7.31
CA HIS A 245 17.14 20.63 7.81
C HIS A 245 17.17 20.64 9.34
N ILE A 246 16.73 19.57 9.94
CA ILE A 246 16.80 19.28 11.38
C ILE A 246 17.37 17.88 11.54
N ASP A 247 18.35 17.75 12.42
CA ASP A 247 18.94 16.49 12.88
C ASP A 247 19.09 16.60 14.39
N THR A 248 18.24 15.89 15.14
CA THR A 248 18.17 16.02 16.59
C THR A 248 17.53 14.80 17.25
N ASN A 249 17.67 14.69 18.55
CA ASN A 249 16.93 13.71 19.32
C ASN A 249 15.68 14.34 19.95
N ILE A 250 14.57 13.59 19.90
CA ILE A 250 13.39 13.81 20.74
C ILE A 250 13.40 12.78 21.86
N GLY A 251 13.00 13.17 23.06
CA GLY A 251 13.09 12.33 24.25
C GLY A 251 14.52 11.83 24.51
N GLN A 252 14.68 10.53 24.63
CA GLN A 252 15.98 9.88 24.88
C GLN A 252 16.73 9.49 23.58
N GLY A 253 16.24 9.90 22.41
CA GLY A 253 16.73 9.41 21.13
C GLY A 253 16.25 7.99 20.83
N GLY A 254 16.92 7.31 19.90
CA GLY A 254 16.54 5.93 19.49
C GLY A 254 16.70 5.69 18.00
N ALA A 255 15.83 4.87 17.43
CA ALA A 255 15.82 4.58 16.00
C ALA A 255 15.60 5.86 15.18
N THR A 256 16.16 5.89 13.97
CA THR A 256 16.07 7.07 13.10
C THR A 256 14.71 7.13 12.43
N LEU A 257 14.05 8.27 12.55
CA LEU A 257 12.86 8.64 11.80
C LEU A 257 13.24 9.79 10.87
N GLN A 258 13.29 9.49 9.57
CA GLN A 258 13.74 10.42 8.54
C GLN A 258 12.58 10.84 7.64
N PHE A 259 12.37 12.14 7.50
CA PHE A 259 11.30 12.75 6.74
C PHE A 259 11.86 13.74 5.73
N GLU A 260 11.65 13.48 4.44
CA GLU A 260 12.15 14.31 3.36
C GLU A 260 11.02 14.79 2.45
N THR A 261 11.01 16.09 2.11
CA THR A 261 10.14 16.59 1.06
C THR A 261 10.88 17.58 0.15
N VAL A 262 10.50 17.64 -1.12
CA VAL A 262 11.07 18.66 -2.03
C VAL A 262 10.17 19.90 -2.04
N ASN A 263 8.89 19.74 -2.29
CA ASN A 263 7.91 20.83 -2.35
C ASN A 263 6.80 20.59 -1.33
N GLY A 264 7.03 21.06 -0.10
CA GLY A 264 6.10 20.90 1.00
C GLY A 264 6.77 21.13 2.35
N GLY A 265 5.99 21.20 3.41
CA GLY A 265 6.48 21.29 4.78
C GLY A 265 6.55 19.92 5.45
N VAL A 266 7.33 19.84 6.51
CA VAL A 266 7.35 18.72 7.46
C VAL A 266 6.84 19.23 8.80
N SER A 267 5.75 18.66 9.30
CA SER A 267 5.16 19.01 10.58
C SER A 267 5.14 17.79 11.51
N ILE A 268 5.68 17.93 12.72
CA ILE A 268 5.83 16.86 13.69
C ILE A 268 5.28 17.34 15.03
N HIS A 269 4.15 16.78 15.44
CA HIS A 269 3.43 17.25 16.62
C HIS A 269 3.07 16.09 17.56
N PRO A 270 2.92 16.37 18.86
CA PRO A 270 2.29 15.43 19.78
C PRO A 270 0.83 15.19 19.38
N ASN A 271 0.31 14.00 19.77
CA ASN A 271 -1.08 13.58 19.52
C ASN A 271 -2.08 14.47 20.27
#